data_31dfc577c41047d86e59d50320be9489
#
_entry.id   31dfc577c41047d86e59d50320be9489
#
_cell.length_a   1.000
_cell.length_b   1.000
_cell.length_c   1.000
_cell.angle_alpha   90.00
_cell.angle_beta   90.00
_cell.angle_gamma   90.00
#
_symmetry.space_group_name_H-M   'P 1'
#
loop_
_entity.id
_entity.type
_entity.pdbx_description
1 polymer ?
#
loop_
_entity_poly.entity_id
_entity_poly.type
_entity_poly.pdbx_seq_one_letter_code
_entity_poly.pdbx_strand_id
1 'polypeptide(L)'
;SRGLGDVYKRQWLESMSPRSRFLWQKEESKMKIGILALQGAFAEHEASLDKLHIPHFEIRQADDLQDDMDGLIIPGGESTVMGKLLKELSLYEPLKAKIEAGLPVFGTCAGLLLLAKDIDGEDALGFRTMNIVARRNAYGRQLGSFFAEEEFKGIGTVGMTFIRAPYIESVGDGVDVLATCDGKIVAARQGKQLVTAFHPELTEEVKIHQYFVDMISEN
;
A
#
# COMPACT_ATOMS: atom_id res chain seq x y z
N SER A 1 -3.00 9.71 -25.22
CA SER A 1 -3.63 8.40 -25.00
C SER A 1 -4.20 8.39 -23.58
N ARG A 2 -5.51 8.28 -23.45
CA ARG A 2 -6.17 8.15 -22.15
C ARG A 2 -5.78 6.78 -21.58
N GLY A 3 -5.25 6.74 -20.35
CA GLY A 3 -4.68 5.55 -19.77
C GLY A 3 -5.68 4.41 -19.56
N LEU A 4 -5.20 3.17 -19.51
CA LEU A 4 -6.00 1.95 -19.25
C LEU A 4 -6.78 2.03 -17.94
N GLY A 5 -6.27 2.72 -16.91
CA GLY A 5 -6.97 2.97 -15.63
C GLY A 5 -8.29 3.72 -15.79
N ASP A 6 -8.34 4.75 -16.66
CA ASP A 6 -9.56 5.49 -16.98
C ASP A 6 -10.62 4.60 -17.63
N VAL A 7 -10.19 3.60 -18.41
CA VAL A 7 -11.11 2.67 -19.09
C VAL A 7 -11.76 1.73 -18.08
N TYR A 8 -10.98 1.14 -17.15
CA TYR A 8 -11.51 0.24 -16.12
C TYR A 8 -12.41 0.98 -15.12
N LYS A 9 -11.97 2.15 -14.64
CA LYS A 9 -12.78 3.00 -13.76
C LYS A 9 -14.10 3.39 -14.43
N ARG A 10 -14.04 3.75 -15.71
CA ARG A 10 -15.24 4.10 -16.50
C ARG A 10 -16.19 2.90 -16.65
N GLN A 11 -15.70 1.72 -17.02
CA GLN A 11 -16.51 0.52 -17.16
C GLN A 11 -17.16 0.12 -15.83
N TRP A 12 -16.40 0.20 -14.73
CA TRP A 12 -16.92 -0.10 -13.39
C TRP A 12 -17.96 0.93 -12.95
N LEU A 13 -17.72 2.23 -13.14
CA LEU A 13 -18.69 3.29 -12.88
C LEU A 13 -19.95 3.15 -13.77
N GLU A 14 -19.80 2.71 -15.01
CA GLU A 14 -20.91 2.46 -15.93
C GLU A 14 -21.76 1.27 -15.50
N SER A 15 -21.19 0.30 -14.78
CA SER A 15 -21.92 -0.84 -14.20
C SER A 15 -22.77 -0.47 -12.97
N MET A 16 -22.49 0.67 -12.34
CA MET A 16 -23.23 1.16 -11.18
C MET A 16 -24.53 1.86 -11.56
N SER A 17 -25.53 1.82 -10.65
CA SER A 17 -26.70 2.68 -10.78
C SER A 17 -26.30 4.17 -10.76
N PRO A 18 -27.04 5.07 -11.42
CA PRO A 18 -26.73 6.51 -11.41
C PRO A 18 -26.63 7.10 -9.99
N ARG A 19 -27.47 6.62 -9.07
CA ARG A 19 -27.48 7.04 -7.67
C ARG A 19 -26.23 6.54 -6.91
N SER A 20 -25.87 5.27 -7.11
CA SER A 20 -24.67 4.69 -6.49
C SER A 20 -23.41 5.37 -7.02
N ARG A 21 -23.34 5.63 -8.32
CA ARG A 21 -22.23 6.38 -8.96
C ARG A 21 -22.09 7.79 -8.39
N PHE A 22 -23.20 8.53 -8.26
CA PHE A 22 -23.20 9.88 -7.70
C PHE A 22 -22.72 9.90 -6.23
N LEU A 23 -23.21 8.97 -5.41
CA LEU A 23 -22.81 8.86 -4.01
C LEU A 23 -21.33 8.49 -3.90
N TRP A 24 -20.86 7.53 -4.68
CA TRP A 24 -19.46 7.12 -4.72
C TRP A 24 -18.53 8.27 -5.14
N GLN A 25 -18.85 8.99 -6.22
CA GLN A 25 -18.09 10.17 -6.65
C GLN A 25 -18.07 11.29 -5.60
N LYS A 26 -19.15 11.47 -4.86
CA LYS A 26 -19.25 12.46 -3.79
C LYS A 26 -18.42 12.06 -2.55
N GLU A 27 -18.31 10.77 -2.25
CA GLU A 27 -17.48 10.26 -1.16
C GLU A 27 -16.00 10.30 -1.54
N GLU A 28 -15.63 9.85 -2.74
CA GLU A 28 -14.25 9.95 -3.25
C GLU A 28 -13.71 11.39 -3.22
N SER A 29 -14.53 12.37 -3.61
CA SER A 29 -14.12 13.78 -3.62
C SER A 29 -13.87 14.38 -2.24
N LYS A 30 -14.19 13.64 -1.16
CA LYS A 30 -13.94 14.04 0.23
C LYS A 30 -12.81 13.25 0.86
N MET A 31 -12.46 12.09 0.29
CA MET A 31 -11.42 11.21 0.82
C MET A 31 -10.06 11.90 0.75
N LYS A 32 -9.28 11.81 1.83
CA LYS A 32 -7.91 12.33 1.90
C LYS A 32 -6.96 11.23 2.30
N ILE A 33 -5.96 10.96 1.48
CA ILE A 33 -4.94 9.96 1.75
C ILE A 33 -3.62 10.65 2.09
N GLY A 34 -3.07 10.36 3.28
CA GLY A 34 -1.73 10.76 3.65
C GLY A 34 -0.69 9.83 3.03
N ILE A 35 0.40 10.38 2.51
CA ILE A 35 1.53 9.60 1.98
C ILE A 35 2.75 9.91 2.83
N LEU A 36 3.37 8.87 3.40
CA LEU A 36 4.58 9.03 4.21
C LEU A 36 5.76 9.39 3.31
N ALA A 37 6.14 10.67 3.28
CA ALA A 37 7.13 11.25 2.37
C ALA A 37 8.48 11.46 3.06
N LEU A 38 8.98 10.46 3.79
CA LEU A 38 10.28 10.50 4.47
C LEU A 38 11.42 10.10 3.55
N GLN A 39 11.19 9.08 2.73
CA GLN A 39 12.19 8.51 1.82
C GLN A 39 11.50 7.51 0.88
N GLY A 40 11.99 7.35 -0.34
CA GLY A 40 11.52 6.35 -1.29
C GLY A 40 10.50 6.87 -2.30
N ALA A 41 9.65 5.98 -2.81
CA ALA A 41 8.79 6.18 -3.99
C ALA A 41 7.45 6.89 -3.68
N PHE A 42 7.45 7.94 -2.84
CA PHE A 42 6.21 8.63 -2.46
C PHE A 42 5.60 9.43 -3.64
N ALA A 43 6.43 10.06 -4.48
CA ALA A 43 5.95 10.82 -5.64
C ALA A 43 5.24 9.94 -6.69
N GLU A 44 5.64 8.69 -6.84
CA GLU A 44 5.02 7.73 -7.73
C GLU A 44 3.64 7.29 -7.21
N HIS A 45 3.48 7.19 -5.89
CA HIS A 45 2.17 6.99 -5.27
C HIS A 45 1.25 8.20 -5.46
N GLU A 46 1.78 9.43 -5.34
CA GLU A 46 1.03 10.65 -5.66
C GLU A 46 0.52 10.63 -7.09
N ALA A 47 1.40 10.32 -8.06
CA ALA A 47 1.03 10.22 -9.46
C ALA A 47 -0.07 9.16 -9.71
N SER A 48 -0.07 8.06 -8.95
CA SER A 48 -1.10 7.03 -9.02
C SER A 48 -2.44 7.53 -8.47
N LEU A 49 -2.43 8.26 -7.35
CA LEU A 49 -3.63 8.87 -6.77
C LEU A 49 -4.18 10.01 -7.64
N ASP A 50 -3.30 10.79 -8.29
CA ASP A 50 -3.68 11.82 -9.26
C ASP A 50 -4.44 11.22 -10.45
N LYS A 51 -3.97 10.08 -10.99
CA LYS A 51 -4.68 9.34 -12.04
C LYS A 51 -6.08 8.89 -11.61
N LEU A 52 -6.28 8.62 -10.32
CA LEU A 52 -7.56 8.25 -9.72
C LEU A 52 -8.40 9.47 -9.28
N HIS A 53 -7.84 10.68 -9.33
CA HIS A 53 -8.44 11.91 -8.82
C HIS A 53 -8.75 11.89 -7.32
N ILE A 54 -7.90 11.20 -6.53
CA ILE A 54 -8.02 11.10 -5.07
C ILE A 54 -7.18 12.20 -4.41
N PRO A 55 -7.76 13.07 -3.58
CA PRO A 55 -7.04 14.04 -2.78
C PRO A 55 -6.01 13.36 -1.86
N HIS A 56 -4.80 13.88 -1.86
CA HIS A 56 -3.71 13.35 -1.05
C HIS A 56 -2.81 14.48 -0.53
N PHE A 57 -1.97 14.16 0.44
CA PHE A 57 -0.99 15.08 1.01
C PHE A 57 0.22 14.31 1.54
N GLU A 58 1.37 14.97 1.58
CA GLU A 58 2.59 14.40 2.12
C GLU A 58 2.66 14.54 3.65
N ILE A 59 3.21 13.51 4.31
CA ILE A 59 3.53 13.50 5.73
C ILE A 59 5.05 13.42 5.86
N ARG A 60 5.68 14.53 6.25
CA ARG A 60 7.13 14.66 6.42
C ARG A 60 7.55 14.86 7.88
N GLN A 61 6.64 15.34 8.73
CA GLN A 61 6.84 15.62 10.14
C GLN A 61 5.52 15.53 10.90
N ALA A 62 5.56 15.57 12.23
CA ALA A 62 4.36 15.39 13.05
C ALA A 62 3.26 16.44 12.78
N ASP A 63 3.65 17.67 12.46
CA ASP A 63 2.69 18.77 12.18
C ASP A 63 1.91 18.56 10.86
N ASP A 64 2.36 17.65 9.99
CA ASP A 64 1.65 17.33 8.74
C ASP A 64 0.53 16.32 8.96
N LEU A 65 0.45 15.70 10.14
CA LEU A 65 -0.59 14.73 10.46
C LEU A 65 -1.96 15.41 10.55
N GLN A 66 -2.88 15.00 9.69
CA GLN A 66 -4.27 15.45 9.71
C GLN A 66 -5.13 14.43 10.44
N ASP A 67 -6.02 14.91 11.31
CA ASP A 67 -6.92 14.02 12.07
C ASP A 67 -8.00 13.40 11.19
N ASP A 68 -8.36 14.08 10.11
CA ASP A 68 -9.39 13.69 9.14
C ASP A 68 -8.86 12.92 7.92
N MET A 69 -7.64 12.36 7.97
CA MET A 69 -7.16 11.49 6.90
C MET A 69 -7.88 10.14 6.91
N ASP A 70 -8.30 9.69 5.75
CA ASP A 70 -9.09 8.47 5.57
C ASP A 70 -8.23 7.23 5.29
N GLY A 71 -6.96 7.43 4.91
CA GLY A 71 -6.01 6.37 4.64
C GLY A 71 -4.57 6.84 4.68
N LEU A 72 -3.64 5.89 4.81
CA LEU A 72 -2.21 6.12 4.84
C LEU A 72 -1.50 5.23 3.81
N ILE A 73 -0.62 5.79 3.00
CA ILE A 73 0.31 5.04 2.16
C ILE A 73 1.71 5.12 2.76
N ILE A 74 2.35 3.97 2.94
CA ILE A 74 3.75 3.82 3.37
C ILE A 74 4.53 3.29 2.17
N PRO A 75 5.27 4.14 1.46
CA PRO A 75 5.93 3.77 0.21
C PRO A 75 7.11 2.81 0.40
N GLY A 76 7.57 2.26 -0.71
CA GLY A 76 8.83 1.56 -0.80
C GLY A 76 10.01 2.50 -0.57
N GLY A 77 11.12 1.94 -0.08
CA GLY A 77 12.33 2.66 0.24
C GLY A 77 13.28 1.79 1.08
N GLU A 78 14.06 2.40 1.95
CA GLU A 78 14.94 1.69 2.90
C GLU A 78 14.26 1.65 4.28
N SER A 79 13.74 0.49 4.67
CA SER A 79 12.90 0.34 5.87
C SER A 79 13.62 0.68 7.18
N THR A 80 14.93 0.42 7.28
CA THR A 80 15.72 0.76 8.48
C THR A 80 15.84 2.26 8.65
N VAL A 81 16.09 2.99 7.54
CA VAL A 81 16.15 4.46 7.52
C VAL A 81 14.77 5.03 7.85
N MET A 82 13.73 4.53 7.21
CA MET A 82 12.36 4.99 7.47
C MET A 82 11.95 4.77 8.93
N GLY A 83 12.27 3.61 9.53
CA GLY A 83 11.99 3.33 10.94
C GLY A 83 12.72 4.30 11.90
N LYS A 84 13.95 4.69 11.59
CA LYS A 84 14.69 5.70 12.36
C LYS A 84 14.03 7.09 12.21
N LEU A 85 13.75 7.51 10.97
CA LEU A 85 13.13 8.81 10.71
C LEU A 85 11.74 8.93 11.35
N LEU A 86 10.94 7.86 11.36
CA LEU A 86 9.65 7.84 12.07
C LEU A 86 9.80 8.22 13.54
N LYS A 87 10.84 7.73 14.21
CA LYS A 87 11.11 8.05 15.62
C LYS A 87 11.69 9.46 15.79
N GLU A 88 12.68 9.82 14.99
CA GLU A 88 13.35 11.13 15.04
C GLU A 88 12.38 12.29 14.79
N LEU A 89 11.41 12.09 13.87
CA LEU A 89 10.40 13.09 13.51
C LEU A 89 9.11 12.99 14.35
N SER A 90 9.10 12.16 15.41
CA SER A 90 7.96 11.96 16.31
C SER A 90 6.68 11.49 15.60
N LEU A 91 6.82 10.79 14.47
CA LEU A 91 5.73 10.24 13.65
C LEU A 91 5.32 8.83 14.08
N TYR A 92 6.22 8.09 14.74
CA TYR A 92 6.02 6.67 15.03
C TYR A 92 4.77 6.41 15.90
N GLU A 93 4.70 7.03 17.08
CA GLU A 93 3.61 6.79 18.03
C GLU A 93 2.24 7.25 17.49
N PRO A 94 2.09 8.47 16.93
CA PRO A 94 0.80 8.89 16.44
C PRO A 94 0.32 8.07 15.23
N LEU A 95 1.20 7.68 14.31
CA LEU A 95 0.81 6.83 13.19
C LEU A 95 0.45 5.43 13.64
N LYS A 96 1.23 4.83 14.56
CA LYS A 96 0.92 3.52 15.13
C LYS A 96 -0.45 3.51 15.80
N ALA A 97 -0.74 4.51 16.63
CA ALA A 97 -2.03 4.64 17.29
C ALA A 97 -3.20 4.76 16.28
N LYS A 98 -3.02 5.54 15.20
CA LYS A 98 -4.05 5.64 14.14
C LYS A 98 -4.25 4.30 13.40
N ILE A 99 -3.19 3.56 13.07
CA ILE A 99 -3.27 2.24 12.43
C ILE A 99 -3.97 1.23 13.35
N GLU A 100 -3.61 1.18 14.64
CA GLU A 100 -4.23 0.31 15.63
C GLU A 100 -5.70 0.68 15.90
N ALA A 101 -6.06 1.94 15.75
CA ALA A 101 -7.44 2.43 15.80
C ALA A 101 -8.25 2.11 14.53
N GLY A 102 -7.64 1.50 13.51
CA GLY A 102 -8.31 1.05 12.29
C GLY A 102 -8.19 1.98 11.09
N LEU A 103 -7.24 2.92 11.10
CA LEU A 103 -6.91 3.70 9.91
C LEU A 103 -6.50 2.75 8.78
N PRO A 104 -7.14 2.81 7.59
CA PRO A 104 -6.71 2.06 6.43
C PRO A 104 -5.28 2.40 6.05
N VAL A 105 -4.44 1.37 5.84
CA VAL A 105 -3.04 1.55 5.48
C VAL A 105 -2.62 0.64 4.33
N PHE A 106 -1.82 1.19 3.42
CA PHE A 106 -1.22 0.47 2.31
C PHE A 106 0.30 0.62 2.36
N GLY A 107 1.01 -0.50 2.54
CA GLY A 107 2.47 -0.56 2.58
C GLY A 107 3.05 -1.28 1.37
N THR A 108 3.97 -0.63 0.63
CA THR A 108 4.69 -1.25 -0.49
C THR A 108 6.14 -1.52 -0.12
N CYS A 109 6.69 -2.67 -0.46
CA CYS A 109 8.08 -3.07 -0.26
C CYS A 109 8.58 -2.77 1.19
N ALA A 110 9.26 -1.63 1.42
CA ALA A 110 9.66 -1.20 2.76
C ALA A 110 8.46 -0.97 3.70
N GLY A 111 7.34 -0.49 3.17
CA GLY A 111 6.10 -0.32 3.92
C GLY A 111 5.54 -1.64 4.43
N LEU A 112 5.62 -2.72 3.64
CA LEU A 112 5.30 -4.08 4.09
C LEU A 112 6.16 -4.46 5.30
N LEU A 113 7.48 -4.22 5.25
CA LEU A 113 8.39 -4.53 6.34
C LEU A 113 8.08 -3.73 7.60
N LEU A 114 7.67 -2.46 7.48
CA LEU A 114 7.29 -1.64 8.63
C LEU A 114 5.99 -2.09 9.31
N LEU A 115 5.05 -2.68 8.55
CA LEU A 115 3.78 -3.19 9.07
C LEU A 115 3.89 -4.61 9.60
N ALA A 116 4.82 -5.43 9.09
CA ALA A 116 5.00 -6.81 9.50
C ALA A 116 5.24 -6.94 10.99
N LYS A 117 4.54 -7.89 11.64
CA LYS A 117 4.72 -8.22 13.05
C LYS A 117 6.14 -8.67 13.35
N ASP A 118 6.73 -9.42 12.41
CA ASP A 118 8.08 -9.93 12.53
C ASP A 118 8.82 -9.91 11.19
N ILE A 119 10.12 -9.68 11.25
CA ILE A 119 11.04 -9.82 10.13
C ILE A 119 12.07 -10.85 10.53
N ASP A 120 12.17 -11.94 9.77
CA ASP A 120 12.97 -13.12 10.08
C ASP A 120 14.36 -12.78 10.65
N GLY A 121 14.55 -13.06 11.95
CA GLY A 121 15.80 -12.91 12.66
C GLY A 121 16.26 -11.48 12.94
N GLU A 122 15.43 -10.45 12.69
CA GLU A 122 15.81 -9.05 12.89
C GLU A 122 14.95 -8.35 13.95
N ASP A 123 15.59 -7.61 14.84
CA ASP A 123 14.90 -6.62 15.70
C ASP A 123 14.73 -5.31 14.94
N ALA A 124 13.80 -5.32 13.99
CA ALA A 124 13.58 -4.18 13.10
C ALA A 124 12.60 -3.17 13.70
N LEU A 125 12.87 -1.89 13.44
CA LEU A 125 11.97 -0.79 13.78
C LEU A 125 10.79 -0.78 12.80
N GLY A 126 9.57 -1.04 13.30
CA GLY A 126 8.35 -1.02 12.51
C GLY A 126 7.11 -0.90 13.40
N PHE A 127 5.96 -0.66 12.81
CA PHE A 127 4.66 -0.57 13.51
C PHE A 127 4.20 -1.91 14.08
N ARG A 128 4.55 -3.03 13.41
CA ARG A 128 4.27 -4.41 13.85
C ARG A 128 2.78 -4.69 14.04
N THR A 129 1.95 -4.14 13.19
CA THR A 129 0.47 -4.19 13.32
C THR A 129 -0.17 -5.30 12.50
N MET A 130 0.54 -5.87 11.51
CA MET A 130 0.03 -6.90 10.63
C MET A 130 0.61 -8.27 10.97
N ASN A 131 -0.25 -9.29 11.14
CA ASN A 131 0.14 -10.64 11.59
C ASN A 131 0.81 -11.46 10.46
N ILE A 132 1.91 -10.96 9.97
CA ILE A 132 2.75 -11.58 8.94
C ILE A 132 4.20 -11.64 9.41
N VAL A 133 4.92 -12.66 8.95
CA VAL A 133 6.39 -12.75 9.05
C VAL A 133 6.94 -12.41 7.67
N ALA A 134 7.77 -11.38 7.59
CA ALA A 134 8.39 -10.96 6.35
C ALA A 134 9.85 -11.39 6.29
N ARG A 135 10.38 -11.55 5.10
CA ARG A 135 11.79 -11.82 4.85
C ARG A 135 12.36 -10.83 3.85
N ARG A 136 13.52 -10.25 4.18
CA ARG A 136 14.24 -9.30 3.31
C ARG A 136 14.95 -10.02 2.17
N ASN A 137 15.20 -9.30 1.07
CA ASN A 137 16.07 -9.72 -0.03
C ASN A 137 15.79 -11.13 -0.55
N ALA A 138 14.54 -11.40 -0.83
CA ALA A 138 13.98 -12.70 -1.15
C ALA A 138 14.59 -13.42 -2.36
N TYR A 139 15.05 -12.65 -3.33
CA TYR A 139 15.41 -13.17 -4.65
C TYR A 139 16.92 -13.25 -4.90
N GLY A 140 17.73 -13.14 -3.83
CA GLY A 140 19.18 -13.27 -3.87
C GLY A 140 19.89 -12.07 -4.53
N ARG A 141 21.23 -12.07 -4.48
CA ARG A 141 22.06 -10.97 -5.00
C ARG A 141 22.04 -10.85 -6.54
N GLN A 142 21.58 -11.86 -7.27
CA GLN A 142 21.62 -11.90 -8.73
C GLN A 142 20.38 -11.32 -9.43
N LEU A 143 19.22 -11.26 -8.74
CA LEU A 143 18.00 -10.67 -9.25
C LEU A 143 17.67 -9.40 -8.44
N GLY A 144 18.35 -8.30 -8.78
CA GLY A 144 18.13 -7.01 -8.13
C GLY A 144 16.76 -6.40 -8.42
N SER A 145 16.21 -6.64 -9.63
CA SER A 145 14.87 -6.22 -10.06
C SER A 145 14.36 -7.12 -11.17
N PHE A 146 13.05 -7.33 -11.21
CA PHE A 146 12.35 -8.04 -12.29
C PHE A 146 10.89 -7.61 -12.36
N PHE A 147 10.23 -7.96 -13.47
CA PHE A 147 8.81 -7.75 -13.69
C PHE A 147 8.11 -9.10 -13.87
N ALA A 148 6.91 -9.21 -13.31
CA ALA A 148 6.03 -10.37 -13.49
C ALA A 148 4.59 -9.89 -13.67
N GLU A 149 3.76 -10.74 -14.28
CA GLU A 149 2.32 -10.57 -14.32
C GLU A 149 1.69 -11.77 -13.61
N GLU A 150 0.98 -11.50 -12.53
CA GLU A 150 0.39 -12.54 -11.69
C GLU A 150 -1.05 -12.19 -11.30
N GLU A 151 -1.79 -13.21 -10.91
CA GLU A 151 -3.16 -13.06 -10.43
C GLU A 151 -3.17 -12.39 -9.04
N PHE A 152 -3.97 -11.32 -8.92
CA PHE A 152 -4.26 -10.67 -7.65
C PHE A 152 -5.72 -10.90 -7.30
N LYS A 153 -5.99 -11.51 -6.17
CA LYS A 153 -7.34 -11.89 -5.71
C LYS A 153 -8.28 -10.67 -5.71
N GLY A 154 -9.36 -10.78 -6.45
CA GLY A 154 -10.42 -9.77 -6.52
C GLY A 154 -10.30 -8.76 -7.63
N ILE A 155 -9.13 -8.64 -8.29
CA ILE A 155 -8.93 -7.67 -9.39
C ILE A 155 -8.30 -8.27 -10.66
N GLY A 156 -7.98 -9.58 -10.65
CA GLY A 156 -7.40 -10.26 -11.81
C GLY A 156 -5.90 -10.03 -11.97
N THR A 157 -5.37 -10.28 -13.16
CA THR A 157 -3.95 -10.16 -13.46
C THR A 157 -3.46 -8.71 -13.35
N VAL A 158 -2.33 -8.52 -12.68
CA VAL A 158 -1.67 -7.22 -12.49
C VAL A 158 -0.17 -7.32 -12.78
N GLY A 159 0.40 -6.23 -13.27
CA GLY A 159 1.84 -6.07 -13.40
C GLY A 159 2.51 -5.82 -12.04
N MET A 160 3.59 -6.55 -11.77
CA MET A 160 4.33 -6.49 -10.51
C MET A 160 5.80 -6.18 -10.77
N THR A 161 6.23 -4.98 -10.40
CA THR A 161 7.64 -4.56 -10.46
C THR A 161 8.31 -4.84 -9.12
N PHE A 162 9.30 -5.71 -9.10
CA PHE A 162 10.08 -6.07 -7.93
C PHE A 162 11.45 -5.39 -7.96
N ILE A 163 11.86 -4.76 -6.86
CA ILE A 163 13.18 -4.11 -6.70
C ILE A 163 13.72 -4.51 -5.33
N ARG A 164 14.72 -5.40 -5.29
CA ARG A 164 15.28 -5.94 -4.04
C ARG A 164 14.20 -6.30 -3.02
N ALA A 165 13.11 -6.89 -3.53
CA ALA A 165 11.86 -7.03 -2.82
C ALA A 165 11.96 -8.01 -1.64
N PRO A 166 11.21 -7.75 -0.55
CA PRO A 166 10.91 -8.74 0.46
C PRO A 166 9.92 -9.77 -0.06
N TYR A 167 9.56 -10.75 0.75
CA TYR A 167 8.36 -11.55 0.61
C TYR A 167 7.74 -11.83 1.98
N ILE A 168 6.52 -12.31 1.99
CA ILE A 168 5.85 -12.79 3.20
C ILE A 168 6.14 -14.27 3.33
N GLU A 169 6.88 -14.67 4.37
CA GLU A 169 7.24 -16.06 4.63
C GLU A 169 6.07 -16.85 5.20
N SER A 170 5.30 -16.22 6.09
CA SER A 170 4.10 -16.81 6.66
C SER A 170 3.07 -15.75 7.03
N VAL A 171 1.83 -16.18 7.06
CA VAL A 171 0.67 -15.37 7.49
C VAL A 171 0.02 -16.03 8.70
N GLY A 172 -0.43 -15.22 9.65
CA GLY A 172 -1.19 -15.68 10.81
C GLY A 172 -2.70 -15.54 10.60
N ASP A 173 -3.45 -15.78 11.65
CA ASP A 173 -4.91 -15.72 11.64
C ASP A 173 -5.43 -14.35 11.20
N GLY A 174 -6.48 -14.35 10.39
CA GLY A 174 -7.14 -13.15 9.89
C GLY A 174 -6.41 -12.44 8.74
N VAL A 175 -5.36 -13.03 8.18
CA VAL A 175 -4.65 -12.51 7.02
C VAL A 175 -5.06 -13.24 5.76
N ASP A 176 -5.54 -12.51 4.76
CA ASP A 176 -5.84 -13.01 3.42
C ASP A 176 -4.61 -12.86 2.51
N VAL A 177 -4.18 -13.95 1.88
CA VAL A 177 -3.18 -13.92 0.80
C VAL A 177 -3.87 -13.44 -0.47
N LEU A 178 -3.34 -12.37 -1.08
CA LEU A 178 -3.93 -11.75 -2.27
C LEU A 178 -3.16 -12.10 -3.54
N ALA A 179 -1.85 -12.30 -3.47
CA ALA A 179 -1.04 -12.71 -4.63
C ALA A 179 0.19 -13.51 -4.21
N THR A 180 0.60 -14.40 -5.11
CA THR A 180 1.85 -15.15 -5.02
C THR A 180 2.64 -15.00 -6.33
N CYS A 181 3.96 -15.01 -6.23
CA CYS A 181 4.88 -15.02 -7.39
C CYS A 181 6.03 -16.00 -7.10
N ASP A 182 6.31 -16.92 -7.99
CA ASP A 182 7.31 -17.98 -7.80
C ASP A 182 7.15 -18.74 -6.46
N GLY A 183 5.91 -19.04 -6.07
CA GLY A 183 5.59 -19.74 -4.82
C GLY A 183 5.78 -18.93 -3.55
N LYS A 184 6.12 -17.65 -3.64
CA LYS A 184 6.24 -16.73 -2.50
C LYS A 184 5.01 -15.84 -2.39
N ILE A 185 4.56 -15.57 -1.18
CA ILE A 185 3.47 -14.62 -0.93
C ILE A 185 4.01 -13.21 -1.12
N VAL A 186 3.41 -12.44 -2.04
CA VAL A 186 3.86 -11.10 -2.43
C VAL A 186 2.82 -10.00 -2.20
N ALA A 187 1.60 -10.38 -1.82
CA ALA A 187 0.57 -9.44 -1.36
C ALA A 187 -0.36 -10.11 -0.35
N ALA A 188 -0.76 -9.34 0.65
CA ALA A 188 -1.69 -9.79 1.70
C ALA A 188 -2.53 -8.62 2.25
N ARG A 189 -3.68 -8.97 2.83
CA ARG A 189 -4.57 -8.02 3.52
C ARG A 189 -4.96 -8.58 4.88
N GLN A 190 -4.98 -7.72 5.90
CA GLN A 190 -5.55 -8.01 7.21
C GLN A 190 -6.46 -6.86 7.62
N GLY A 191 -7.76 -7.07 7.58
CA GLY A 191 -8.73 -6.01 7.85
C GLY A 191 -8.53 -4.81 6.92
N LYS A 192 -8.15 -3.67 7.48
CA LYS A 192 -7.86 -2.42 6.74
C LYS A 192 -6.36 -2.20 6.46
N GLN A 193 -5.53 -3.23 6.55
CA GLN A 193 -4.12 -3.17 6.22
C GLN A 193 -3.83 -3.98 4.96
N LEU A 194 -3.29 -3.33 3.93
CA LEU A 194 -2.89 -3.91 2.64
C LEU A 194 -1.37 -3.81 2.51
N VAL A 195 -0.73 -4.87 2.05
CA VAL A 195 0.71 -4.85 1.76
C VAL A 195 1.02 -5.52 0.42
N THR A 196 2.02 -4.98 -0.28
CA THR A 196 2.63 -5.60 -1.46
C THR A 196 4.15 -5.62 -1.30
N ALA A 197 4.78 -6.72 -1.74
CA ALA A 197 6.24 -6.84 -1.81
C ALA A 197 6.81 -6.11 -3.03
N PHE A 198 6.01 -5.96 -4.07
CA PHE A 198 6.31 -5.27 -5.31
C PHE A 198 5.85 -3.80 -5.26
N HIS A 199 6.21 -3.05 -6.29
CA HIS A 199 5.97 -1.61 -6.45
C HIS A 199 4.87 -1.36 -7.51
N PRO A 200 3.58 -1.36 -7.15
CA PRO A 200 2.51 -1.06 -8.11
C PRO A 200 2.56 0.39 -8.60
N GLU A 201 3.15 1.30 -7.82
CA GLU A 201 3.35 2.70 -8.17
C GLU A 201 4.32 2.91 -9.34
N LEU A 202 5.13 1.91 -9.68
CA LEU A 202 6.07 1.95 -10.81
C LEU A 202 5.47 1.37 -12.09
N THR A 203 4.19 1.08 -12.12
CA THR A 203 3.47 0.62 -13.30
C THR A 203 2.50 1.68 -13.80
N GLU A 204 2.05 1.57 -15.06
CA GLU A 204 0.99 2.45 -15.58
C GLU A 204 -0.40 2.12 -15.01
N GLU A 205 -0.56 0.94 -14.43
CA GLU A 205 -1.82 0.47 -13.86
C GLU A 205 -2.04 1.03 -12.46
N VAL A 206 -3.28 1.43 -12.19
CA VAL A 206 -3.71 1.94 -10.86
C VAL A 206 -4.63 0.97 -10.12
N LYS A 207 -4.75 -0.28 -10.61
CA LYS A 207 -5.67 -1.29 -10.05
C LYS A 207 -5.46 -1.54 -8.55
N ILE A 208 -4.21 -1.63 -8.09
CA ILE A 208 -3.89 -1.85 -6.68
C ILE A 208 -4.22 -0.62 -5.83
N HIS A 209 -3.94 0.59 -6.33
CA HIS A 209 -4.34 1.83 -5.66
C HIS A 209 -5.87 1.96 -5.60
N GLN A 210 -6.58 1.60 -6.68
CA GLN A 210 -8.05 1.56 -6.67
C GLN A 210 -8.56 0.54 -5.64
N TYR A 211 -7.96 -0.66 -5.56
CA TYR A 211 -8.31 -1.65 -4.54
C TYR A 211 -8.16 -1.08 -3.11
N PHE A 212 -7.09 -0.30 -2.87
CA PHE A 212 -6.90 0.38 -1.58
C PHE A 212 -7.98 1.44 -1.31
N VAL A 213 -8.31 2.27 -2.31
CA VAL A 213 -9.38 3.27 -2.21
C VAL A 213 -10.73 2.62 -1.92
N ASP A 214 -11.04 1.52 -2.61
CA ASP A 214 -12.26 0.75 -2.39
C ASP A 214 -12.29 0.18 -0.96
N MET A 215 -11.15 -0.34 -0.46
CA MET A 215 -11.01 -0.84 0.90
C MET A 215 -11.27 0.24 1.97
N ILE A 216 -10.90 1.50 1.73
CA ILE A 216 -11.22 2.62 2.62
C ILE A 216 -12.73 2.82 2.72
N SER A 217 -13.44 2.65 1.61
CA SER A 217 -14.90 2.84 1.50
C SER A 217 -15.72 1.65 2.04
N GLU A 218 -15.09 0.51 2.32
CA GLU A 218 -15.75 -0.63 2.97
C GLU A 218 -16.06 -0.32 4.44
N ASN A 219 -17.34 -0.30 4.81
CA ASN A 219 -17.82 -0.12 6.19
C ASN A 219 -17.80 -1.41 7.00
#